data_c66cfb2a4e1f37f3afddd535fde3c001
#
_entry.id   c66cfb2a4e1f37f3afddd535fde3c001
#
_cell.length_a   1.000
_cell.length_b   1.000
_cell.length_c   1.000
_cell.angle_alpha   90.00
_cell.angle_beta   90.00
_cell.angle_gamma   90.00
#
_symmetry.space_group_name_H-M   'P 1'
#
loop_
_entity.id
_entity.type
_entity.pdbx_description
1 polymer ?
#
loop_
_entity_poly.entity_id
_entity_poly.type
_entity_poly.pdbx_seq_one_letter_code
_entity_poly.pdbx_strand_id
1 'polypeptide(L)'
;LRPAKTECKIEMNKLRVSLADSLDLFCGKSSARLKLQPGEHNPANPQIGLTLEADTLFCRMGDTRLGMDKAGIGITAEKVRDSLWTPKGIIGFHRMAFRTPECALPIQVQKTSVTVNDRVITLRNATMRIGKSDITATGSIHDLYGAMRHHKLLRAKLDVSSEQLDCNQLIRSISLPSDTLAAESDTVST
;
A
#
# COMPACT_ATOMS: atom_id res chain seq x y z
N LEU A 1 34.57 -2.31 -13.83
CA LEU A 1 34.53 -2.28 -12.33
C LEU A 1 33.29 -3.06 -11.87
N ARG A 2 33.48 -4.08 -11.04
CA ARG A 2 32.33 -4.78 -10.41
C ARG A 2 31.86 -3.97 -9.21
N PRO A 3 30.54 -3.81 -8.99
CA PRO A 3 30.04 -3.13 -7.80
C PRO A 3 30.49 -3.87 -6.56
N ALA A 4 30.97 -3.13 -5.58
CA ALA A 4 31.33 -3.69 -4.26
C ALA A 4 30.09 -4.12 -3.51
N LYS A 5 30.20 -5.16 -2.69
CA LYS A 5 29.12 -5.53 -1.74
C LYS A 5 29.19 -4.58 -0.54
N THR A 6 28.10 -3.88 -0.32
CA THR A 6 27.94 -2.98 0.83
C THR A 6 26.59 -3.27 1.48
N GLU A 7 26.59 -3.30 2.80
CA GLU A 7 25.36 -3.46 3.60
C GLU A 7 25.34 -2.40 4.71
N CYS A 8 24.20 -1.76 4.83
CA CYS A 8 23.88 -0.85 5.94
C CYS A 8 22.67 -1.41 6.68
N LYS A 9 22.78 -1.56 7.99
CA LYS A 9 21.69 -2.00 8.86
C LYS A 9 21.43 -0.94 9.92
N ILE A 10 20.15 -0.59 10.08
CA ILE A 10 19.68 0.35 11.09
C ILE A 10 18.62 -0.37 11.92
N GLU A 11 18.76 -0.34 13.24
CA GLU A 11 17.77 -0.86 14.17
C GLU A 11 17.24 0.27 15.04
N MET A 12 15.95 0.34 15.19
CA MET A 12 15.26 1.35 15.98
C MET A 12 14.29 0.69 16.93
N ASN A 13 14.26 1.11 18.18
CA ASN A 13 13.29 0.60 19.15
C ASN A 13 11.97 1.36 19.08
N LYS A 14 12.03 2.66 18.86
CA LYS A 14 10.87 3.54 18.71
C LYS A 14 11.24 4.72 17.84
N LEU A 15 10.41 5.05 16.89
CA LEU A 15 10.46 6.27 16.10
C LEU A 15 9.09 6.93 16.16
N ARG A 16 9.07 8.21 16.48
CA ARG A 16 7.86 9.03 16.40
C ARG A 16 8.17 10.30 15.64
N VAL A 17 7.33 10.61 14.67
CA VAL A 17 7.39 11.84 13.89
C VAL A 17 6.03 12.48 13.98
N SER A 18 5.98 13.71 14.48
CA SER A 18 4.74 14.47 14.60
C SER A 18 4.93 15.82 13.91
N LEU A 19 4.04 16.14 13.00
CA LEU A 19 4.00 17.40 12.26
C LEU A 19 2.70 18.12 12.61
N ALA A 20 2.75 18.91 13.67
CA ALA A 20 1.59 19.62 14.21
C ALA A 20 0.34 18.71 14.24
N ASP A 21 -0.81 19.20 13.78
CA ASP A 21 -2.07 18.45 13.75
C ASP A 21 -2.25 17.60 12.47
N SER A 22 -1.31 17.67 11.53
CA SER A 22 -1.47 17.06 10.21
C SER A 22 -1.01 15.60 10.13
N LEU A 23 0.07 15.25 10.83
CA LEU A 23 0.66 13.91 10.76
C LEU A 23 1.23 13.47 12.11
N ASP A 24 0.86 12.29 12.56
CA ASP A 24 1.49 11.60 13.69
C ASP A 24 1.83 10.17 13.24
N LEU A 25 3.12 9.90 13.10
CA LEU A 25 3.65 8.60 12.71
C LEU A 25 4.38 7.99 13.91
N PHE A 26 4.01 6.80 14.26
CA PHE A 26 4.71 6.00 15.26
C PHE A 26 5.13 4.67 14.65
N CYS A 27 6.41 4.32 14.83
CA CYS A 27 6.95 3.03 14.47
C CYS A 27 7.55 2.41 15.73
N GLY A 28 7.13 1.21 16.07
CA GLY A 28 7.67 0.42 17.16
C GLY A 28 9.07 -0.12 16.85
N LYS A 29 9.40 -1.28 17.42
CA LYS A 29 10.66 -1.94 17.08
C LYS A 29 10.74 -2.21 15.59
N SER A 30 11.78 -1.68 14.96
CA SER A 30 11.92 -1.75 13.50
C SER A 30 13.37 -1.93 13.10
N SER A 31 13.57 -2.52 11.94
CA SER A 31 14.87 -2.67 11.29
C SER A 31 14.79 -2.26 9.84
N ALA A 32 15.82 -1.58 9.37
CA ALA A 32 16.04 -1.26 7.98
C ALA A 32 17.37 -1.83 7.52
N ARG A 33 17.39 -2.48 6.38
CA ARG A 33 18.61 -3.02 5.77
C ARG A 33 18.68 -2.62 4.31
N LEU A 34 19.75 -1.94 3.97
CA LEU A 34 20.07 -1.57 2.60
C LEU A 34 21.27 -2.37 2.14
N LYS A 35 21.16 -3.04 1.00
CA LYS A 35 22.24 -3.80 0.37
C LYS A 35 22.52 -3.26 -1.00
N LEU A 36 23.79 -3.12 -1.32
CA LEU A 36 24.29 -2.89 -2.68
C LEU A 36 25.19 -4.07 -3.03
N GLN A 37 24.91 -4.72 -4.14
CA GLN A 37 25.66 -5.90 -4.58
C GLN A 37 25.67 -6.02 -6.10
N PRO A 38 26.54 -6.87 -6.68
CA PRO A 38 26.46 -7.24 -8.10
C PRO A 38 25.11 -7.86 -8.44
N GLY A 39 24.59 -7.57 -9.62
CA GLY A 39 23.32 -8.12 -10.11
C GLY A 39 23.35 -9.63 -10.28
N GLU A 40 22.22 -10.27 -10.11
CA GLU A 40 22.04 -11.71 -10.30
C GLU A 40 22.17 -12.11 -11.76
N HIS A 41 21.61 -11.32 -12.67
CA HIS A 41 21.62 -11.60 -14.11
C HIS A 41 22.91 -11.11 -14.77
N ASN A 42 23.43 -10.00 -14.33
CA ASN A 42 24.67 -9.44 -14.83
C ASN A 42 25.50 -8.84 -13.67
N PRO A 43 26.61 -9.50 -13.27
CA PRO A 43 27.45 -9.02 -12.18
C PRO A 43 28.09 -7.64 -12.41
N ALA A 44 28.09 -7.11 -13.63
CA ALA A 44 28.55 -5.76 -13.92
C ALA A 44 27.49 -4.69 -13.55
N ASN A 45 26.25 -5.07 -13.46
CA ASN A 45 25.14 -4.18 -13.07
C ASN A 45 24.99 -4.15 -11.54
N PRO A 46 24.66 -3.00 -10.96
CA PRO A 46 24.34 -2.95 -9.54
C PRO A 46 22.93 -3.46 -9.25
N GLN A 47 22.79 -4.18 -8.14
CA GLN A 47 21.51 -4.54 -7.52
C GLN A 47 21.42 -3.85 -6.17
N ILE A 48 20.29 -3.21 -5.91
CA ILE A 48 19.96 -2.59 -4.63
C ILE A 48 18.88 -3.42 -3.96
N GLY A 49 19.09 -3.81 -2.71
CA GLY A 49 18.10 -4.47 -1.87
C GLY A 49 17.71 -3.58 -0.71
N LEU A 50 16.41 -3.45 -0.45
CA LEU A 50 15.84 -2.78 0.71
C LEU A 50 14.97 -3.77 1.47
N THR A 51 15.26 -3.96 2.75
CA THR A 51 14.38 -4.68 3.67
C THR A 51 14.00 -3.73 4.80
N LEU A 52 12.71 -3.60 5.06
CA LEU A 52 12.14 -2.87 6.18
C LEU A 52 11.22 -3.81 6.94
N GLU A 53 11.37 -3.85 8.25
CA GLU A 53 10.51 -4.63 9.14
C GLU A 53 10.11 -3.74 10.32
N ALA A 54 8.85 -3.81 10.72
CA ALA A 54 8.32 -3.09 11.87
C ALA A 54 7.31 -3.94 12.62
N ASP A 55 7.47 -4.06 13.92
CA ASP A 55 6.52 -4.79 14.76
C ASP A 55 5.17 -4.09 14.82
N THR A 56 5.18 -2.78 14.92
CA THR A 56 3.97 -1.96 14.97
C THR A 56 4.23 -0.66 14.20
N LEU A 57 3.29 -0.30 13.36
CA LEU A 57 3.27 0.98 12.67
C LEU A 57 1.90 1.62 12.87
N PHE A 58 1.88 2.86 13.30
CA PHE A 58 0.68 3.66 13.45
C PHE A 58 0.88 4.99 12.73
N CYS A 59 -0.11 5.39 11.97
CA CYS A 59 -0.13 6.66 11.26
C CYS A 59 -1.50 7.34 11.47
N ARG A 60 -1.48 8.59 11.85
CA ARG A 60 -2.64 9.46 11.88
C ARG A 60 -2.38 10.65 10.95
N MET A 61 -3.29 10.92 10.06
CA MET A 61 -3.25 12.04 9.15
C MET A 61 -4.64 12.70 9.13
N GLY A 62 -4.77 13.80 9.84
CA GLY A 62 -6.08 14.38 10.17
C GLY A 62 -6.95 13.37 10.92
N ASP A 63 -8.14 13.09 10.40
CA ASP A 63 -9.08 12.12 10.96
C ASP A 63 -8.83 10.68 10.50
N THR A 64 -7.98 10.49 9.51
CA THR A 64 -7.58 9.15 9.03
C THR A 64 -6.59 8.52 9.99
N ARG A 65 -6.83 7.25 10.34
CA ARG A 65 -5.98 6.46 11.23
C ARG A 65 -5.67 5.11 10.58
N LEU A 66 -4.39 4.77 10.59
CA LEU A 66 -3.88 3.50 10.09
C LEU A 66 -3.03 2.85 11.19
N GLY A 67 -3.32 1.62 11.51
CA GLY A 67 -2.49 0.79 12.37
C GLY A 67 -2.12 -0.49 11.66
N MET A 68 -0.86 -0.92 11.75
CA MET A 68 -0.39 -2.19 11.19
C MET A 68 0.47 -2.93 12.21
N ASP A 69 0.30 -4.24 12.26
CA ASP A 69 1.15 -5.14 13.02
C ASP A 69 2.04 -5.95 12.06
N LYS A 70 3.31 -6.08 12.42
CA LYS A 70 4.31 -6.87 11.68
C LYS A 70 4.32 -6.54 10.20
N ALA A 71 4.50 -5.23 9.91
CA ALA A 71 4.68 -4.76 8.54
C ALA A 71 6.10 -5.08 8.05
N GLY A 72 6.20 -5.52 6.81
CA GLY A 72 7.47 -5.84 6.18
C GLY A 72 7.49 -5.45 4.70
N ILE A 73 8.62 -4.94 4.26
CA ILE A 73 8.92 -4.64 2.86
C ILE A 73 10.27 -5.26 2.55
N GLY A 74 10.30 -6.13 1.55
CA GLY A 74 11.53 -6.67 1.00
C GLY A 74 11.53 -6.46 -0.50
N ILE A 75 12.31 -5.51 -1.00
CA ILE A 75 12.40 -5.16 -2.41
C ILE A 75 13.85 -5.20 -2.85
N THR A 76 14.11 -5.82 -3.98
CA THR A 76 15.35 -5.75 -4.71
C THR A 76 15.10 -5.10 -6.06
N ALA A 77 16.04 -4.30 -6.54
CA ALA A 77 16.00 -3.74 -7.88
C ALA A 77 17.37 -3.92 -8.54
N GLU A 78 17.39 -4.52 -9.72
CA GLU A 78 18.59 -4.70 -10.53
C GLU A 78 18.57 -3.72 -11.69
N LYS A 79 19.69 -3.05 -11.93
CA LYS A 79 19.86 -2.17 -13.08
C LYS A 79 20.05 -3.03 -14.34
N VAL A 80 19.19 -2.85 -15.34
CA VAL A 80 19.26 -3.63 -16.59
C VAL A 80 19.91 -2.83 -17.71
N ARG A 81 19.58 -1.54 -17.81
CA ARG A 81 20.14 -0.58 -18.77
C ARG A 81 20.25 0.79 -18.10
N ASP A 82 20.82 1.77 -18.74
CA ASP A 82 21.21 3.08 -18.20
C ASP A 82 20.26 3.71 -17.17
N SER A 83 18.96 3.64 -17.37
CA SER A 83 17.96 4.15 -16.43
C SER A 83 16.88 3.13 -16.05
N LEU A 84 16.98 1.88 -16.53
CA LEU A 84 15.97 0.86 -16.30
C LEU A 84 16.35 -0.03 -15.10
N TRP A 85 15.52 -0.01 -14.08
CA TRP A 85 15.61 -0.89 -12.92
C TRP A 85 14.43 -1.84 -12.91
N THR A 86 14.68 -3.12 -12.63
CA THR A 86 13.65 -4.15 -12.50
C THR A 86 13.43 -4.46 -11.03
N PRO A 87 12.33 -3.97 -10.42
CA PRO A 87 12.01 -4.25 -9.04
C PRO A 87 11.40 -5.64 -8.89
N LYS A 88 11.78 -6.34 -7.83
CA LYS A 88 11.16 -7.58 -7.35
C LYS A 88 11.03 -7.51 -5.84
N GLY A 89 9.95 -8.02 -5.29
CA GLY A 89 9.85 -8.06 -3.85
C GLY A 89 8.48 -8.42 -3.32
N ILE A 90 8.35 -8.29 -2.01
CA ILE A 90 7.12 -8.55 -1.27
C ILE A 90 6.91 -7.41 -0.29
N ILE A 91 5.69 -6.93 -0.23
CA ILE A 91 5.20 -6.00 0.79
C ILE A 91 4.10 -6.74 1.55
N GLY A 92 4.16 -6.78 2.85
CA GLY A 92 3.16 -7.50 3.62
C GLY A 92 3.00 -7.00 5.05
N PHE A 93 1.91 -7.43 5.68
CA PHE A 93 1.63 -7.19 7.09
C PHE A 93 0.80 -8.33 7.67
N HIS A 94 0.78 -8.44 8.99
CA HIS A 94 -0.01 -9.48 9.66
C HIS A 94 -1.44 -9.02 9.93
N ARG A 95 -1.62 -7.81 10.39
CA ARG A 95 -2.93 -7.15 10.56
C ARG A 95 -2.81 -5.68 10.21
N MET A 96 -3.87 -5.13 9.65
CA MET A 96 -4.02 -3.71 9.41
C MET A 96 -5.41 -3.30 9.87
N ALA A 97 -5.51 -2.19 10.58
CA ALA A 97 -6.76 -1.53 10.89
C ALA A 97 -6.72 -0.12 10.31
N PHE A 98 -7.74 0.21 9.57
CA PHE A 98 -7.86 1.50 8.90
C PHE A 98 -9.19 2.14 9.26
N ARG A 99 -9.17 3.42 9.55
CA ARG A 99 -10.36 4.25 9.78
C ARG A 99 -10.22 5.56 9.03
N THR A 100 -11.27 5.98 8.38
CA THR A 100 -11.34 7.19 7.55
C THR A 100 -12.66 7.90 7.82
N PRO A 101 -12.75 9.23 7.65
CA PRO A 101 -13.99 9.97 7.79
C PRO A 101 -15.10 9.50 6.86
N GLU A 102 -14.73 9.04 5.66
CA GLU A 102 -15.66 8.57 4.62
C GLU A 102 -16.31 7.23 4.98
N CYS A 103 -15.75 6.48 5.95
CA CYS A 103 -16.31 5.22 6.41
C CYS A 103 -16.35 5.16 7.93
N ALA A 104 -17.57 5.22 8.50
CA ALA A 104 -17.76 5.19 9.95
C ALA A 104 -17.32 3.87 10.59
N LEU A 105 -17.27 2.77 9.82
CA LEU A 105 -16.85 1.47 10.30
C LEU A 105 -15.35 1.28 10.17
N PRO A 106 -14.68 0.69 11.16
CA PRO A 106 -13.28 0.32 11.03
C PRO A 106 -13.11 -0.77 9.98
N ILE A 107 -12.17 -0.57 9.07
CA ILE A 107 -11.75 -1.56 8.08
C ILE A 107 -10.59 -2.34 8.68
N GLN A 108 -10.75 -3.64 8.82
CA GLN A 108 -9.70 -4.53 9.32
C GLN A 108 -9.26 -5.46 8.19
N VAL A 109 -7.97 -5.48 7.90
CA VAL A 109 -7.38 -6.38 6.91
C VAL A 109 -6.49 -7.38 7.63
N GLN A 110 -6.72 -8.65 7.34
CA GLN A 110 -5.91 -9.74 7.88
C GLN A 110 -4.63 -9.93 7.07
N LYS A 111 -3.81 -10.88 7.46
CA LYS A 111 -2.53 -11.16 6.85
C LYS A 111 -2.60 -11.10 5.32
N THR A 112 -1.90 -10.15 4.76
CA THR A 112 -1.93 -9.86 3.33
C THR A 112 -0.52 -9.61 2.84
N SER A 113 -0.24 -10.05 1.62
CA SER A 113 1.00 -9.76 0.94
C SER A 113 0.76 -9.35 -0.51
N VAL A 114 1.53 -8.38 -0.94
CA VAL A 114 1.60 -7.92 -2.32
C VAL A 114 2.97 -8.31 -2.86
N THR A 115 2.98 -9.08 -3.92
CA THR A 115 4.22 -9.44 -4.63
C THR A 115 4.44 -8.44 -5.76
N VAL A 116 5.62 -7.88 -5.83
CA VAL A 116 6.05 -6.97 -6.89
C VAL A 116 7.05 -7.71 -7.76
N ASN A 117 6.78 -7.80 -9.03
CA ASN A 117 7.71 -8.21 -10.07
C ASN A 117 7.85 -7.09 -11.09
N ASP A 118 8.84 -7.18 -11.98
CA ASP A 118 9.19 -6.13 -12.92
C ASP A 118 7.99 -5.61 -13.75
N ARG A 119 7.01 -6.46 -14.04
CA ARG A 119 5.83 -6.14 -14.86
C ARG A 119 4.49 -6.31 -14.17
N VAL A 120 4.46 -7.00 -13.03
CA VAL A 120 3.21 -7.39 -12.40
C VAL A 120 3.27 -7.15 -10.90
N ILE A 121 2.27 -6.47 -10.39
CA ILE A 121 1.97 -6.39 -8.96
C ILE A 121 0.81 -7.33 -8.69
N THR A 122 0.97 -8.25 -7.76
CA THR A 122 -0.04 -9.26 -7.44
C THR A 122 -0.45 -9.16 -5.98
N LEU A 123 -1.74 -9.00 -5.75
CA LEU A 123 -2.38 -9.11 -4.44
C LEU A 123 -2.93 -10.53 -4.28
N ARG A 124 -2.55 -11.24 -3.21
CA ARG A 124 -3.06 -12.58 -2.92
C ARG A 124 -3.86 -12.59 -1.64
N ASN A 125 -5.14 -13.00 -1.76
CA ASN A 125 -6.02 -13.30 -0.63
C ASN A 125 -6.03 -12.23 0.47
N ALA A 126 -6.29 -10.99 0.09
CA ALA A 126 -6.52 -9.93 1.06
C ALA A 126 -7.92 -10.11 1.67
N THR A 127 -8.00 -10.65 2.87
CA THR A 127 -9.26 -10.77 3.59
C THR A 127 -9.44 -9.54 4.46
N MET A 128 -10.53 -8.80 4.24
CA MET A 128 -10.88 -7.64 5.06
C MET A 128 -12.25 -7.82 5.71
N ARG A 129 -12.43 -7.19 6.84
CA ARG A 129 -13.71 -7.11 7.57
C ARG A 129 -14.10 -5.65 7.73
N ILE A 130 -15.33 -5.34 7.37
CA ILE A 130 -15.96 -4.02 7.52
C ILE A 130 -17.28 -4.22 8.25
N GLY A 131 -17.31 -3.92 9.55
CA GLY A 131 -18.47 -4.24 10.39
C GLY A 131 -18.76 -5.75 10.40
N LYS A 132 -19.94 -6.15 9.92
CA LYS A 132 -20.37 -7.56 9.80
C LYS A 132 -19.99 -8.20 8.46
N SER A 133 -19.53 -7.41 7.51
CA SER A 133 -19.17 -7.88 6.17
C SER A 133 -17.73 -8.37 6.13
N ASP A 134 -17.51 -9.49 5.44
CA ASP A 134 -16.21 -10.00 5.06
C ASP A 134 -16.02 -9.86 3.57
N ILE A 135 -14.83 -9.50 3.16
CA ILE A 135 -14.48 -9.34 1.75
C ILE A 135 -13.11 -9.97 1.53
N THR A 136 -13.02 -10.87 0.58
CA THR A 136 -11.74 -11.41 0.12
C THR A 136 -11.45 -10.90 -1.28
N ALA A 137 -10.27 -10.33 -1.47
CA ALA A 137 -9.84 -9.77 -2.73
C ALA A 137 -8.54 -10.41 -3.20
N THR A 138 -8.49 -10.75 -4.48
CA THR A 138 -7.29 -11.12 -5.21
C THR A 138 -7.17 -10.26 -6.45
N GLY A 139 -5.96 -9.92 -6.86
CA GLY A 139 -5.85 -9.09 -8.05
C GLY A 139 -4.43 -8.96 -8.56
N SER A 140 -4.34 -8.40 -9.75
CA SER A 140 -3.06 -8.07 -10.37
C SER A 140 -3.14 -6.77 -11.17
N ILE A 141 -2.03 -6.05 -11.15
CA ILE A 141 -1.82 -4.86 -11.96
C ILE A 141 -0.63 -5.14 -12.88
N HIS A 142 -0.83 -4.99 -14.17
CA HIS A 142 0.16 -5.25 -15.20
C HIS A 142 0.68 -3.94 -15.81
N ASP A 143 1.96 -3.94 -16.18
CA ASP A 143 2.62 -2.85 -16.90
C ASP A 143 2.53 -1.47 -16.24
N LEU A 144 2.52 -1.42 -14.90
CA LEU A 144 2.46 -0.15 -14.14
C LEU A 144 3.54 0.83 -14.61
N TYR A 145 4.77 0.34 -14.83
CA TYR A 145 5.87 1.16 -15.31
C TYR A 145 5.61 1.73 -16.72
N GLY A 146 5.06 0.92 -17.62
CA GLY A 146 4.67 1.36 -18.97
C GLY A 146 3.55 2.39 -18.94
N ALA A 147 2.60 2.24 -18.02
CA ALA A 147 1.51 3.21 -17.82
C ALA A 147 2.04 4.56 -17.30
N MET A 148 2.94 4.55 -16.30
CA MET A 148 3.48 5.78 -15.71
C MET A 148 4.42 6.55 -16.66
N ARG A 149 5.26 5.87 -17.44
CA ARG A 149 6.25 6.53 -18.31
C ARG A 149 5.81 6.77 -19.74
N HIS A 150 4.96 5.92 -20.27
CA HIS A 150 4.61 5.92 -21.69
C HIS A 150 3.12 6.12 -21.95
N HIS A 151 2.35 6.54 -20.92
CA HIS A 151 0.90 6.74 -20.99
C HIS A 151 0.15 5.52 -21.58
N LYS A 152 0.71 4.31 -21.39
CA LYS A 152 0.04 3.08 -21.79
C LYS A 152 -1.13 2.78 -20.89
N LEU A 153 -2.12 2.08 -21.40
CA LEU A 153 -3.28 1.64 -20.62
C LEU A 153 -2.83 0.70 -19.50
N LEU A 154 -3.18 1.04 -18.27
CA LEU A 154 -3.01 0.18 -17.12
C LEU A 154 -4.00 -0.99 -17.22
N ARG A 155 -3.51 -2.21 -17.10
CA ARG A 155 -4.35 -3.41 -17.05
C ARG A 155 -4.41 -3.88 -15.61
N ALA A 156 -5.60 -3.82 -15.03
CA ALA A 156 -5.85 -4.32 -13.69
C ALA A 156 -6.94 -5.38 -13.73
N LYS A 157 -6.76 -6.45 -12.96
CA LYS A 157 -7.77 -7.46 -12.68
C LYS A 157 -7.95 -7.53 -11.17
N LEU A 158 -9.20 -7.48 -10.71
CA LEU A 158 -9.57 -7.62 -9.32
C LEU A 158 -10.74 -8.59 -9.24
N ASP A 159 -10.55 -9.67 -8.50
CA ASP A 159 -11.59 -10.63 -8.17
C ASP A 159 -11.95 -10.41 -6.69
N VAL A 160 -13.22 -10.21 -6.41
CA VAL A 160 -13.72 -9.94 -5.07
C VAL A 160 -14.81 -10.95 -4.74
N SER A 161 -14.72 -11.55 -3.57
CA SER A 161 -15.73 -12.47 -3.03
C SER A 161 -16.06 -12.11 -1.58
N SER A 162 -17.25 -12.47 -1.15
CA SER A 162 -17.73 -12.29 0.22
C SER A 162 -18.63 -13.48 0.57
N GLU A 163 -18.47 -14.00 1.77
CA GLU A 163 -19.39 -15.01 2.32
C GLU A 163 -20.57 -14.34 3.01
N GLN A 164 -20.32 -13.18 3.63
CA GLN A 164 -21.34 -12.41 4.33
C GLN A 164 -21.20 -10.92 3.99
N LEU A 165 -22.20 -10.36 3.32
CA LEU A 165 -22.24 -8.95 2.93
C LEU A 165 -23.51 -8.28 3.50
N ASP A 166 -23.34 -7.40 4.49
CA ASP A 166 -24.40 -6.54 5.01
C ASP A 166 -24.40 -5.20 4.26
N CYS A 167 -25.08 -5.19 3.11
CA CYS A 167 -25.16 -3.99 2.26
C CYS A 167 -25.79 -2.80 2.98
N ASN A 168 -26.78 -3.03 3.85
CA ASN A 168 -27.42 -1.95 4.60
C ASN A 168 -26.48 -1.28 5.57
N GLN A 169 -25.64 -2.07 6.26
CA GLN A 169 -24.62 -1.54 7.15
C GLN A 169 -23.56 -0.76 6.39
N LEU A 170 -23.10 -1.30 5.25
CA LEU A 170 -22.10 -0.65 4.42
C LEU A 170 -22.60 0.70 3.87
N ILE A 171 -23.79 0.73 3.29
CA ILE A 171 -24.37 1.97 2.73
C ILE A 171 -24.52 3.05 3.83
N ARG A 172 -24.98 2.68 5.01
CA ARG A 172 -25.11 3.62 6.14
C ARG A 172 -23.77 4.10 6.70
N SER A 173 -22.71 3.35 6.48
CA SER A 173 -21.38 3.68 7.00
C SER A 173 -20.54 4.55 6.06
N ILE A 174 -20.94 4.66 4.80
CA ILE A 174 -20.26 5.47 3.80
C ILE A 174 -20.89 6.84 3.78
N SER A 175 -20.15 7.86 4.20
CA SER A 175 -20.52 9.25 4.00
C SER A 175 -20.18 9.65 2.58
N LEU A 176 -21.16 9.64 1.69
CA LEU A 176 -20.99 10.24 0.36
C LEU A 176 -20.86 11.75 0.53
N PRO A 177 -19.93 12.41 -0.17
CA PRO A 177 -19.95 13.86 -0.23
C PRO A 177 -21.32 14.29 -0.76
N SER A 178 -22.01 15.12 0.02
CA SER A 178 -23.29 15.69 -0.41
C SER A 178 -23.00 16.60 -1.59
N ASP A 179 -23.18 16.11 -2.81
CA ASP A 179 -23.38 16.96 -3.96
C ASP A 179 -24.63 17.80 -3.65
N THR A 180 -24.40 19.03 -3.31
CA THR A 180 -25.44 20.07 -3.22
C THR A 180 -25.97 20.25 -4.64
N LEU A 181 -26.96 19.46 -5.03
CA LEU A 181 -27.82 19.82 -6.12
C LEU A 181 -28.56 21.07 -5.67
N ALA A 182 -27.96 22.21 -5.98
CA ALA A 182 -28.67 23.49 -5.96
C ALA A 182 -29.85 23.31 -6.93
N ALA A 183 -31.03 23.13 -6.36
CA ALA A 183 -32.27 23.26 -7.11
C ALA A 183 -32.34 24.71 -7.57
N GLU A 184 -32.02 24.97 -8.82
CA GLU A 184 -32.42 26.19 -9.48
C GLU A 184 -33.95 26.18 -9.51
N SER A 185 -34.55 26.93 -8.62
CA SER A 185 -35.97 27.28 -8.70
C SER A 185 -36.11 28.30 -9.84
N ASP A 186 -36.52 27.80 -11.00
CA ASP A 186 -37.06 28.64 -12.04
C ASP A 186 -38.34 29.33 -11.54
N THR A 187 -38.21 30.54 -11.06
CA THR A 187 -39.37 31.44 -10.90
C THR A 187 -39.69 32.06 -12.25
N VAL A 188 -40.59 31.40 -12.96
CA VAL A 188 -41.26 32.04 -14.09
C VAL A 188 -42.20 33.13 -13.52
N SER A 189 -41.83 34.37 -13.74
CA SER A 189 -42.73 35.51 -13.53
C SER A 189 -43.59 35.70 -14.80
N THR A 190 -44.88 35.69 -14.58
CA THR A 190 -45.94 36.09 -15.53
C THR A 190 -46.00 37.62 -15.58
#